data_b1054ffce34c32d27c3158e429cc5318
#
_entry.id   b1054ffce34c32d27c3158e429cc5318
#
_cell.length_a   1.000
_cell.length_b   1.000
_cell.length_c   1.000
_cell.angle_alpha   90.00
_cell.angle_beta   90.00
_cell.angle_gamma   90.00
#
_symmetry.space_group_name_H-M   'P 1'
#
loop_
_entity.id
_entity.type
_entity.pdbx_description
1 polymer ?
#
loop_
_entity_poly.entity_id
_entity_poly.type
_entity_poly.pdbx_seq_one_letter_code
_entity_poly.pdbx_strand_id
1 'polypeptide(L)'
;VKIGTQYWMRDNLKASFYIDGNEIPKLDAVTDGAVGYLQSEANATYYFYTASVALSGNILPNHWSVPNWEDWNILKTYLKEDASLLKSGTWLPLNTGDTAEPATNWSGFDGIPVGMYVGTFQSNYEGKYLAYWTLDETNSEIAETVFYLKSDTNLIESSKAGTDKKALAIRCIRK
;
A
#
# COMPACT_ATOMS: atom_id res chain seq x y z
N VAL A 1 -1.61 -7.76 13.24
CA VAL A 1 -3.00 -7.75 13.70
C VAL A 1 -3.76 -8.91 13.06
N LYS A 2 -4.72 -9.48 13.78
CA LYS A 2 -5.64 -10.48 13.22
C LYS A 2 -6.94 -9.80 12.82
N ILE A 3 -7.33 -9.94 11.56
CA ILE A 3 -8.59 -9.40 11.02
C ILE A 3 -9.34 -10.56 10.35
N GLY A 4 -10.46 -10.94 10.93
CA GLY A 4 -11.16 -12.15 10.51
C GLY A 4 -10.29 -13.39 10.67
N THR A 5 -10.04 -14.10 9.57
CA THR A 5 -9.18 -15.29 9.52
C THR A 5 -7.72 -14.99 9.15
N GLN A 6 -7.41 -13.74 8.80
CA GLN A 6 -6.11 -13.34 8.25
C GLN A 6 -5.25 -12.62 9.30
N TYR A 7 -3.92 -12.73 9.14
CA TYR A 7 -2.94 -11.97 9.90
C TYR A 7 -2.24 -10.97 9.00
N TRP A 8 -2.35 -9.69 9.32
CA TRP A 8 -1.78 -8.57 8.57
C TRP A 8 -0.67 -7.90 9.38
N MET A 9 0.35 -7.38 8.73
CA MET A 9 1.23 -6.42 9.37
C MET A 9 0.42 -5.17 9.74
N ARG A 10 0.72 -4.58 10.88
CA ARG A 10 0.10 -3.33 11.31
C ARG A 10 0.67 -2.14 10.53
N ASP A 11 1.98 -2.13 10.35
CA ASP A 11 2.68 -1.08 9.63
C ASP A 11 2.93 -1.46 8.17
N ASN A 12 3.05 -0.46 7.29
CA ASN A 12 3.58 -0.67 5.95
C ASN A 12 5.03 -1.13 6.02
N LEU A 13 5.46 -1.92 5.05
CA LEU A 13 6.82 -2.42 4.99
C LEU A 13 7.83 -1.24 4.93
N LYS A 14 8.96 -1.38 5.65
CA LYS A 14 10.04 -0.39 5.74
C LYS A 14 11.40 -1.07 5.57
N ALA A 15 11.57 -1.79 4.47
CA ALA A 15 12.81 -2.48 4.16
C ALA A 15 13.65 -1.65 3.18
N SER A 16 14.90 -1.41 3.50
CA SER A 16 15.91 -0.83 2.61
C SER A 16 16.98 -1.83 2.19
N PHE A 17 16.84 -3.07 2.63
CA PHE A 17 17.71 -4.20 2.27
C PHE A 17 16.86 -5.39 1.85
N TYR A 18 17.36 -6.15 0.90
CA TYR A 18 16.87 -7.47 0.59
C TYR A 18 17.25 -8.46 1.70
N ILE A 19 16.59 -9.61 1.73
CA ILE A 19 16.87 -10.66 2.75
C ILE A 19 18.30 -11.17 2.68
N ASP A 20 18.92 -11.14 1.48
CA ASP A 20 20.30 -11.54 1.26
C ASP A 20 21.34 -10.52 1.75
N GLY A 21 20.89 -9.38 2.27
CA GLY A 21 21.73 -8.30 2.79
C GLY A 21 22.15 -7.26 1.77
N ASN A 22 21.79 -7.40 0.49
CA ASN A 22 22.02 -6.38 -0.52
C ASN A 22 21.10 -5.17 -0.30
N GLU A 23 21.60 -3.97 -0.57
CA GLU A 23 20.78 -2.76 -0.48
C GLU A 23 19.74 -2.70 -1.61
N ILE A 24 18.53 -2.27 -1.29
CA ILE A 24 17.53 -1.89 -2.27
C ILE A 24 17.88 -0.47 -2.73
N PRO A 25 18.04 -0.20 -4.03
CA PRO A 25 18.35 1.14 -4.50
C PRO A 25 17.34 2.18 -4.03
N LYS A 26 17.82 3.25 -3.40
CA LYS A 26 16.98 4.42 -3.10
C LYS A 26 16.88 5.28 -4.36
N LEU A 27 15.66 5.61 -4.74
CA LEU A 27 15.36 6.37 -5.96
C LEU A 27 14.90 7.79 -5.60
N ASP A 28 15.19 8.73 -6.49
CA ASP A 28 14.65 10.10 -6.43
C ASP A 28 13.37 10.23 -7.26
N ALA A 29 13.16 9.34 -8.23
CA ALA A 29 11.98 9.30 -9.09
C ALA A 29 11.74 7.89 -9.62
N VAL A 30 10.49 7.59 -10.00
CA VAL A 30 10.14 6.34 -10.67
C VAL A 30 10.10 6.54 -12.18
N THR A 31 11.06 5.94 -12.87
CA THR A 31 11.12 5.86 -14.33
C THR A 31 10.74 4.47 -14.81
N ASP A 32 10.58 4.31 -16.12
CA ASP A 32 10.29 2.99 -16.71
C ASP A 32 11.42 2.00 -16.39
N GLY A 33 11.05 0.83 -15.93
CA GLY A 33 12.00 -0.22 -15.53
C GLY A 33 12.77 0.03 -14.24
N ALA A 34 12.46 1.09 -13.49
CA ALA A 34 13.11 1.36 -12.22
C ALA A 34 12.95 0.21 -11.22
N VAL A 35 14.02 -0.11 -10.50
CA VAL A 35 14.04 -1.10 -9.43
C VAL A 35 14.55 -0.44 -8.16
N GLY A 36 13.68 -0.26 -7.17
CA GLY A 36 14.08 0.39 -5.94
C GLY A 36 12.91 0.87 -5.10
N TYR A 37 13.22 1.71 -4.12
CA TYR A 37 12.23 2.35 -3.27
C TYR A 37 12.41 3.87 -3.21
N LEU A 38 11.31 4.55 -2.93
CA LEU A 38 11.30 5.97 -2.58
C LEU A 38 10.91 6.13 -1.13
N GLN A 39 11.39 7.20 -0.53
CA GLN A 39 11.08 7.59 0.83
C GLN A 39 10.29 8.89 0.79
N SER A 40 9.21 8.98 1.59
CA SER A 40 8.44 10.22 1.64
C SER A 40 9.30 11.41 2.07
N GLU A 41 9.16 12.54 1.41
CA GLU A 41 9.82 13.79 1.80
C GLU A 41 9.24 14.35 3.11
N ALA A 42 7.93 14.21 3.31
CA ALA A 42 7.25 14.69 4.49
C ALA A 42 7.47 13.80 5.72
N ASN A 43 7.65 12.48 5.51
CA ASN A 43 7.92 11.55 6.60
C ASN A 43 8.85 10.42 6.15
N ALA A 44 10.10 10.51 6.55
CA ALA A 44 11.14 9.54 6.23
C ALA A 44 10.85 8.09 6.70
N THR A 45 9.76 7.85 7.42
CA THR A 45 9.33 6.51 7.81
C THR A 45 8.43 5.84 6.79
N TYR A 46 7.96 6.54 5.75
CA TYR A 46 7.09 5.98 4.73
C TYR A 46 7.89 5.60 3.49
N TYR A 47 7.82 4.32 3.12
CA TYR A 47 8.53 3.73 2.00
C TYR A 47 7.53 3.28 0.93
N PHE A 48 7.92 3.52 -0.32
CA PHE A 48 7.16 3.16 -1.52
C PHE A 48 8.07 2.35 -2.44
N TYR A 49 7.64 1.23 -2.88
CA TYR A 49 8.43 0.29 -3.67
C TYR A 49 7.95 0.25 -5.11
N THR A 50 8.87 0.07 -6.04
CA THR A 50 8.51 -0.23 -7.43
C THR A 50 7.88 -1.62 -7.54
N ALA A 51 7.14 -1.87 -8.60
CA ALA A 51 6.51 -3.16 -8.86
C ALA A 51 7.53 -4.32 -8.86
N SER A 52 8.69 -4.10 -9.46
CA SER A 52 9.78 -5.11 -9.52
C SER A 52 10.26 -5.53 -8.13
N VAL A 53 10.40 -4.58 -7.20
CA VAL A 53 10.79 -4.89 -5.81
C VAL A 53 9.67 -5.63 -5.08
N ALA A 54 8.43 -5.20 -5.24
CA ALA A 54 7.29 -5.86 -4.62
C ALA A 54 7.13 -7.31 -5.11
N LEU A 55 7.30 -7.55 -6.42
CA LEU A 55 7.19 -8.87 -7.04
C LEU A 55 8.32 -9.81 -6.62
N SER A 56 9.53 -9.28 -6.37
CA SER A 56 10.68 -10.12 -6.03
C SER A 56 10.46 -10.98 -4.78
N GLY A 57 9.65 -10.53 -3.85
CA GLY A 57 9.44 -11.17 -2.54
C GLY A 57 10.66 -11.16 -1.62
N ASN A 58 11.85 -10.85 -2.14
CA ASN A 58 13.12 -10.91 -1.41
C ASN A 58 13.29 -9.84 -0.32
N ILE A 59 12.28 -9.03 -0.08
CA ILE A 59 12.24 -8.00 0.96
C ILE A 59 11.35 -8.40 2.15
N LEU A 60 10.74 -9.57 2.09
CA LEU A 60 9.71 -9.98 3.04
C LEU A 60 10.26 -10.98 4.06
N PRO A 61 9.92 -10.82 5.35
CA PRO A 61 10.26 -11.83 6.35
C PRO A 61 9.61 -13.17 6.03
N ASN A 62 10.19 -14.26 6.55
CA ASN A 62 9.63 -15.60 6.40
C ASN A 62 8.16 -15.65 6.80
N HIS A 63 7.36 -16.37 6.01
CA HIS A 63 5.89 -16.51 6.19
C HIS A 63 5.07 -15.23 5.94
N TRP A 64 5.68 -14.18 5.42
CA TRP A 64 4.97 -12.99 4.98
C TRP A 64 5.04 -12.85 3.46
N SER A 65 3.98 -12.35 2.87
CA SER A 65 3.89 -12.09 1.43
C SER A 65 3.22 -10.75 1.13
N VAL A 66 3.44 -10.23 -0.08
CA VAL A 66 2.56 -9.22 -0.65
C VAL A 66 1.19 -9.90 -0.82
N PRO A 67 0.08 -9.25 -0.43
CA PRO A 67 -1.25 -9.82 -0.60
C PRO A 67 -1.59 -9.98 -2.08
N ASN A 68 -2.31 -11.04 -2.41
CA ASN A 68 -2.93 -11.17 -3.71
C ASN A 68 -4.37 -10.65 -3.70
N TRP A 69 -5.03 -10.71 -4.86
CA TRP A 69 -6.42 -10.28 -5.02
C TRP A 69 -7.37 -10.94 -4.03
N GLU A 70 -7.26 -12.25 -3.83
CA GLU A 70 -8.13 -13.00 -2.93
C GLU A 70 -7.94 -12.59 -1.46
N ASP A 71 -6.71 -12.32 -1.05
CA ASP A 71 -6.43 -11.86 0.31
C ASP A 71 -7.18 -10.55 0.62
N TRP A 72 -7.16 -9.60 -0.32
CA TRP A 72 -7.89 -8.34 -0.19
C TRP A 72 -9.40 -8.53 -0.23
N ASN A 73 -9.92 -9.44 -1.06
CA ASN A 73 -11.35 -9.72 -1.11
C ASN A 73 -11.87 -10.35 0.19
N ILE A 74 -11.10 -11.24 0.81
CA ILE A 74 -11.43 -11.81 2.12
C ILE A 74 -11.50 -10.70 3.17
N LEU A 75 -10.50 -9.81 3.20
CA LEU A 75 -10.48 -8.66 4.11
C LEU A 75 -11.68 -7.75 3.88
N LYS A 76 -11.91 -7.36 2.64
CA LYS A 76 -13.00 -6.48 2.21
C LYS A 76 -14.36 -7.06 2.61
N THR A 77 -14.59 -8.33 2.33
CA THR A 77 -15.83 -9.03 2.68
C THR A 77 -16.05 -9.08 4.19
N TYR A 78 -15.00 -9.39 4.96
CA TYR A 78 -15.08 -9.45 6.42
C TYR A 78 -15.46 -8.08 7.02
N LEU A 79 -14.92 -7.00 6.48
CA LEU A 79 -15.18 -5.63 6.92
C LEU A 79 -16.45 -5.02 6.30
N LYS A 80 -17.21 -5.79 5.52
CA LYS A 80 -18.41 -5.31 4.81
C LYS A 80 -18.15 -4.08 3.94
N GLU A 81 -16.97 -4.05 3.32
CA GLU A 81 -16.47 -2.96 2.47
C GLU A 81 -16.24 -1.62 3.19
N ASP A 82 -16.36 -1.55 4.50
CA ASP A 82 -16.19 -0.32 5.27
C ASP A 82 -14.70 0.02 5.47
N ALA A 83 -14.20 0.94 4.66
CA ALA A 83 -12.82 1.42 4.72
C ALA A 83 -12.50 2.21 6.00
N SER A 84 -13.51 2.76 6.70
CA SER A 84 -13.28 3.49 7.95
C SER A 84 -12.62 2.62 9.01
N LEU A 85 -12.91 1.31 8.98
CA LEU A 85 -12.38 0.31 9.89
C LEU A 85 -10.88 0.05 9.68
N LEU A 86 -10.34 0.37 8.49
CA LEU A 86 -8.92 0.24 8.14
C LEU A 86 -8.14 1.54 8.31
N LYS A 87 -8.80 2.68 8.15
CA LYS A 87 -8.19 4.01 8.16
C LYS A 87 -7.79 4.44 9.56
N SER A 88 -6.61 5.05 9.67
CA SER A 88 -6.12 5.74 10.88
C SER A 88 -5.45 7.06 10.55
N GLY A 89 -5.11 7.83 11.57
CA GLY A 89 -4.48 9.13 11.42
C GLY A 89 -5.43 10.20 10.85
N THR A 90 -4.85 11.27 10.34
CA THR A 90 -5.60 12.39 9.79
C THR A 90 -5.72 12.25 8.28
N TRP A 91 -6.95 12.18 7.80
CA TRP A 91 -7.29 12.18 6.38
C TRP A 91 -7.76 13.56 5.97
N LEU A 92 -7.14 14.13 4.94
CA LEU A 92 -7.46 15.46 4.41
C LEU A 92 -8.58 15.35 3.35
N PRO A 93 -9.47 16.35 3.25
CA PRO A 93 -10.46 16.38 2.18
C PRO A 93 -9.82 16.27 0.79
N LEU A 94 -10.48 15.57 -0.13
CA LEU A 94 -9.98 15.40 -1.50
C LEU A 94 -9.95 16.75 -2.23
N ASN A 95 -11.02 17.52 -2.07
CA ASN A 95 -11.15 18.88 -2.65
C ASN A 95 -11.42 19.93 -1.56
N THR A 96 -11.18 21.20 -1.92
CA THR A 96 -11.50 22.30 -1.04
C THR A 96 -13.02 22.39 -0.82
N GLY A 97 -13.43 22.40 0.44
CA GLY A 97 -14.85 22.46 0.83
C GLY A 97 -15.49 21.10 1.11
N ASP A 98 -14.81 20.00 0.78
CA ASP A 98 -15.26 18.65 1.16
C ASP A 98 -14.89 18.36 2.63
N THR A 99 -15.45 17.25 3.14
CA THR A 99 -15.04 16.64 4.41
C THR A 99 -14.44 15.28 4.13
N ALA A 100 -13.41 14.91 4.90
CA ALA A 100 -12.88 13.56 4.83
C ALA A 100 -13.82 12.60 5.58
N GLU A 101 -13.97 11.40 5.04
CA GLU A 101 -14.72 10.33 5.69
C GLU A 101 -14.00 9.82 6.95
N PRO A 102 -14.73 9.30 7.93
CA PRO A 102 -14.17 8.85 9.21
C PRO A 102 -13.05 7.85 9.08
N ALA A 103 -12.11 7.91 10.02
CA ALA A 103 -11.03 6.95 10.22
C ALA A 103 -11.10 6.41 11.65
N THR A 104 -11.65 5.21 11.82
CA THR A 104 -11.89 4.62 13.15
C THR A 104 -10.79 3.66 13.58
N ASN A 105 -10.09 3.07 12.61
CA ASN A 105 -9.08 2.03 12.80
C ASN A 105 -9.55 0.87 13.69
N TRP A 106 -10.83 0.57 13.69
CA TRP A 106 -11.39 -0.46 14.56
C TRP A 106 -10.75 -1.85 14.34
N SER A 107 -10.31 -2.15 13.12
CA SER A 107 -9.63 -3.40 12.79
C SER A 107 -8.20 -3.49 13.33
N GLY A 108 -7.58 -2.35 13.68
CA GLY A 108 -6.16 -2.25 14.02
C GLY A 108 -5.22 -2.39 12.82
N PHE A 109 -5.74 -2.23 11.59
CA PHE A 109 -4.94 -2.28 10.36
C PHE A 109 -3.97 -1.10 10.24
N ASP A 110 -4.32 0.04 10.81
CA ASP A 110 -3.50 1.26 10.88
C ASP A 110 -3.15 1.83 9.50
N GLY A 111 -4.15 1.99 8.66
CA GLY A 111 -4.02 2.54 7.31
C GLY A 111 -3.88 4.06 7.31
N ILE A 112 -2.64 4.56 7.32
CA ILE A 112 -2.32 5.99 7.29
C ILE A 112 -2.25 6.48 5.85
N PRO A 113 -2.80 7.68 5.51
CA PRO A 113 -2.84 8.19 4.13
C PRO A 113 -1.47 8.71 3.65
N VAL A 114 -0.54 7.80 3.43
CA VAL A 114 0.84 8.11 3.02
C VAL A 114 0.97 8.54 1.56
N GLY A 115 -0.10 8.40 0.77
CA GLY A 115 -0.06 8.69 -0.66
C GLY A 115 0.52 7.56 -1.50
N MET A 116 1.04 7.94 -2.66
CA MET A 116 1.73 7.07 -3.63
C MET A 116 2.61 7.93 -4.53
N TYR A 117 3.59 7.33 -5.18
CA TYR A 117 4.37 7.98 -6.24
C TYR A 117 3.84 7.62 -7.62
N VAL A 118 3.74 8.63 -8.47
CA VAL A 118 3.46 8.50 -9.90
C VAL A 118 4.48 9.35 -10.65
N GLY A 119 5.45 8.73 -11.29
CA GLY A 119 6.59 9.43 -11.89
C GLY A 119 7.47 10.08 -10.82
N THR A 120 7.62 11.40 -10.90
CA THR A 120 8.41 12.21 -9.97
C THR A 120 7.63 12.77 -8.78
N PHE A 121 6.31 12.51 -8.71
CA PHE A 121 5.43 13.20 -7.76
C PHE A 121 4.79 12.26 -6.75
N GLN A 122 5.03 12.52 -5.48
CA GLN A 122 4.27 12.00 -4.36
C GLN A 122 3.09 12.93 -4.01
N SER A 123 3.28 14.22 -4.20
CA SER A 123 2.72 15.29 -3.40
C SER A 123 1.20 15.48 -3.41
N ASN A 124 0.49 15.00 -4.44
CA ASN A 124 -0.94 15.29 -4.54
C ASN A 124 -1.83 14.28 -3.81
N TYR A 125 -1.24 13.19 -3.33
CA TYR A 125 -1.98 12.06 -2.76
C TYR A 125 -1.73 11.88 -1.27
N GLU A 126 -0.67 12.51 -0.72
CA GLU A 126 -0.38 12.44 0.71
C GLU A 126 -1.50 13.11 1.53
N GLY A 127 -1.87 12.46 2.62
CA GLY A 127 -3.03 12.87 3.41
C GLY A 127 -4.39 12.45 2.84
N LYS A 128 -4.46 12.00 1.59
CA LYS A 128 -5.73 11.75 0.88
C LYS A 128 -5.90 10.32 0.38
N TYR A 129 -4.79 9.64 0.11
CA TYR A 129 -4.77 8.30 -0.48
C TYR A 129 -3.82 7.38 0.28
N LEU A 130 -4.12 6.10 0.20
CA LEU A 130 -3.24 5.02 0.57
C LEU A 130 -3.43 3.91 -0.44
N ALA A 131 -2.37 3.55 -1.17
CA ALA A 131 -2.39 2.55 -2.22
C ALA A 131 -1.39 1.43 -1.94
N TYR A 132 -1.78 0.19 -2.27
CA TYR A 132 -0.99 -1.00 -2.02
C TYR A 132 -0.78 -1.83 -3.26
N TRP A 133 0.44 -2.35 -3.44
CA TRP A 133 0.69 -3.39 -4.40
C TRP A 133 -0.10 -4.65 -4.08
N THR A 134 -0.58 -5.29 -5.12
CA THR A 134 -1.34 -6.54 -5.08
C THR A 134 -0.72 -7.50 -6.08
N LEU A 135 -0.52 -8.75 -5.69
CA LEU A 135 -0.14 -9.80 -6.62
C LEU A 135 -1.37 -10.33 -7.35
N ASP A 136 -1.15 -10.93 -8.53
CA ASP A 136 -2.16 -11.72 -9.22
C ASP A 136 -2.53 -12.98 -8.42
N GLU A 137 -3.51 -13.72 -8.89
CA GLU A 137 -3.98 -14.95 -8.22
C GLU A 137 -2.90 -16.05 -8.17
N THR A 138 -1.96 -16.03 -9.12
CA THR A 138 -0.85 -17.00 -9.18
C THR A 138 0.34 -16.62 -8.31
N ASN A 139 0.36 -15.40 -7.76
CA ASN A 139 1.46 -14.78 -7.02
C ASN A 139 2.77 -14.66 -7.85
N SER A 140 2.66 -14.68 -9.18
CA SER A 140 3.80 -14.61 -10.09
C SER A 140 3.98 -13.24 -10.75
N GLU A 141 2.95 -12.40 -10.70
CA GLU A 141 2.97 -11.07 -11.30
C GLU A 141 2.31 -10.04 -10.37
N ILE A 142 2.63 -8.77 -10.59
CA ILE A 142 1.86 -7.68 -9.99
C ILE A 142 0.50 -7.63 -10.71
N ALA A 143 -0.58 -7.70 -9.95
CA ALA A 143 -1.90 -7.55 -10.48
C ALA A 143 -2.06 -6.17 -11.14
N GLU A 144 -2.76 -6.12 -12.25
CA GLU A 144 -3.13 -4.84 -12.88
C GLU A 144 -3.95 -3.95 -11.94
N THR A 145 -4.53 -4.54 -10.92
CA THR A 145 -5.40 -3.87 -9.96
C THR A 145 -4.66 -3.62 -8.65
N VAL A 146 -4.74 -2.41 -8.15
CA VAL A 146 -4.24 -2.01 -6.85
C VAL A 146 -5.39 -1.71 -5.90
N PHE A 147 -5.18 -1.93 -4.62
CA PHE A 147 -6.13 -1.57 -3.57
C PHE A 147 -5.81 -0.20 -3.01
N TYR A 148 -6.86 0.60 -2.80
CA TYR A 148 -6.70 1.88 -2.12
C TYR A 148 -7.81 2.20 -1.15
N LEU A 149 -7.42 3.06 -0.21
CA LEU A 149 -8.29 3.81 0.64
C LEU A 149 -8.19 5.27 0.20
N LYS A 150 -9.31 5.95 0.17
CA LYS A 150 -9.40 7.39 -0.16
C LYS A 150 -10.09 8.16 0.95
N SER A 151 -9.82 9.44 1.02
CA SER A 151 -10.39 10.31 2.04
C SER A 151 -11.88 10.59 1.86
N ASP A 152 -12.38 10.55 0.63
CA ASP A 152 -13.74 10.94 0.24
C ASP A 152 -14.74 9.78 0.21
N THR A 153 -14.33 8.59 0.56
CA THR A 153 -15.20 7.41 0.56
C THR A 153 -14.87 6.44 1.70
N ASN A 154 -15.89 5.76 2.20
CA ASN A 154 -15.74 4.64 3.12
C ASN A 154 -15.75 3.28 2.41
N LEU A 155 -15.58 3.26 1.10
CA LEU A 155 -15.42 2.02 0.37
C LEU A 155 -13.94 1.62 0.27
N ILE A 156 -13.68 0.34 0.38
CA ILE A 156 -12.40 -0.26 0.02
C ILE A 156 -12.41 -0.42 -1.50
N GLU A 157 -11.64 0.42 -2.18
CA GLU A 157 -11.67 0.51 -3.63
C GLU A 157 -10.52 -0.27 -4.28
N SER A 158 -10.70 -0.57 -5.54
CA SER A 158 -9.68 -1.16 -6.39
C SER A 158 -9.82 -0.64 -7.81
N SER A 159 -8.73 -0.44 -8.50
CA SER A 159 -8.76 -0.11 -9.93
C SER A 159 -7.54 -0.63 -10.66
N LYS A 160 -7.68 -0.74 -11.98
CA LYS A 160 -6.54 -0.97 -12.86
C LYS A 160 -5.59 0.21 -12.78
N ALA A 161 -4.36 -0.06 -12.48
CA ALA A 161 -3.39 0.99 -12.24
C ALA A 161 -2.08 0.81 -12.99
N GLY A 162 -1.89 -0.08 -13.89
CA GLY A 162 -0.60 -0.32 -14.55
C GLY A 162 0.61 -0.23 -13.59
N THR A 163 1.68 -0.82 -13.91
CA THR A 163 2.88 -0.85 -13.04
C THR A 163 3.87 0.28 -13.34
N ASP A 164 3.74 0.89 -14.51
CA ASP A 164 4.72 1.84 -15.03
C ASP A 164 4.75 3.14 -14.22
N LYS A 165 5.95 3.59 -13.91
CA LYS A 165 6.21 4.86 -13.21
C LYS A 165 5.47 5.02 -11.88
N LYS A 166 5.23 3.90 -11.17
CA LYS A 166 4.57 3.91 -9.86
C LYS A 166 5.41 3.26 -8.79
N ALA A 167 5.34 3.83 -7.60
CA ALA A 167 5.77 3.17 -6.39
C ALA A 167 4.68 3.30 -5.33
N LEU A 168 4.30 2.17 -4.76
CA LEU A 168 3.23 2.06 -3.78
C LEU A 168 3.74 1.45 -2.48
N ALA A 169 2.97 1.63 -1.43
CA ALA A 169 3.23 0.94 -0.17
C ALA A 169 3.04 -0.59 -0.33
N ILE A 170 3.67 -1.33 0.56
CA ILE A 170 3.44 -2.77 0.72
C ILE A 170 2.89 -3.00 2.13
N ARG A 171 1.76 -3.67 2.21
CA ARG A 171 1.19 -4.18 3.44
C ARG A 171 1.21 -5.70 3.38
N CYS A 172 1.98 -6.32 4.26
CA CYS A 172 2.18 -7.76 4.19
C CYS A 172 1.06 -8.53 4.90
N ILE A 173 0.81 -9.72 4.37
CA ILE A 173 -0.08 -10.74 4.96
C ILE A 173 0.74 -11.98 5.31
N ARG A 174 0.38 -12.66 6.39
CA ARG A 174 1.01 -13.92 6.79
C ARG A 174 0.34 -15.09 6.06
N LYS A 175 1.14 -15.89 5.42
CA LYS A 175 0.73 -17.18 4.78
C LYS A 175 1.09 -18.36 5.65
#